data_960cf16e38ca1ca40149235d9241bd57
#
_entry.id   960cf16e38ca1ca40149235d9241bd57
#
_cell.length_a   1.000
_cell.length_b   1.000
_cell.length_c   1.000
_cell.angle_alpha   90.00
_cell.angle_beta   90.00
_cell.angle_gamma   90.00
#
_symmetry.space_group_name_H-M   'P 1'
#
loop_
_entity.id
_entity.type
_entity.pdbx_description
1 polymer ?
#
loop_
_entity_poly.entity_id
_entity_poly.type
_entity_poly.pdbx_seq_one_letter_code
_entity_poly.pdbx_strand_id
1 'polypeptide(L)'
;MTKPVTYNQHPEQQARDIIDKKLEQAGWTIQSVKHFNPNNSLGVAVREYPTDSGPVDYLLFVDGEPVAIIEAKEENFGHKLNTVEEQSARYADSKLKYIEQAEIAFLYESTGVVTRFTNRNDPAPRAREVFNFHRPETLQKWASEGKNTLRAKLKAIPALNPNHLSAAELGLRDCQLTAIENMQDSLAKDLPRALIQMATGAGKTYTAISIMYRLLKYTGKRRILFLVDTVNLGEQAEQEMLVFTPSDDNRKFTELYNAQVIKSPHIPKGVEVCICTIQRMYSLLKGEEMAIPDESVELEEWENRLKEPLPVAYQPDLPPEFFDFIFIDECHRSIYNLWRQVL
;
A
#
# COMPACT_ATOMS: atom_id res chain seq x y z
N MET A 1 5.89 -41.82 17.80
CA MET A 1 5.65 -40.41 17.53
C MET A 1 6.92 -39.65 17.90
N THR A 2 7.81 -39.48 16.94
CA THR A 2 9.05 -38.73 17.08
C THR A 2 8.74 -37.23 17.02
N LYS A 3 9.06 -36.51 18.11
CA LYS A 3 9.01 -35.04 18.15
C LYS A 3 9.95 -34.49 17.08
N PRO A 4 9.55 -33.46 16.31
CA PRO A 4 10.47 -32.80 15.39
C PRO A 4 11.61 -32.20 16.20
N VAL A 5 12.84 -32.48 15.80
CA VAL A 5 14.06 -31.87 16.33
C VAL A 5 14.03 -30.40 15.87
N THR A 6 13.69 -29.50 16.76
CA THR A 6 13.90 -28.06 16.56
C THR A 6 15.40 -27.82 16.66
N TYR A 7 16.08 -27.71 15.53
CA TYR A 7 17.40 -27.10 15.49
C TYR A 7 17.28 -25.69 16.03
N ASN A 8 18.14 -25.34 16.98
CA ASN A 8 18.34 -23.95 17.45
C ASN A 8 18.96 -23.17 16.29
N GLN A 9 18.14 -22.70 15.35
CA GLN A 9 18.59 -21.80 14.28
C GLN A 9 18.88 -20.44 14.90
N HIS A 10 19.95 -19.78 14.46
CA HIS A 10 20.21 -18.39 14.81
C HIS A 10 19.00 -17.51 14.41
N PRO A 11 18.59 -16.55 15.24
CA PRO A 11 17.42 -15.71 14.96
C PRO A 11 17.44 -15.03 13.57
N GLU A 12 18.60 -14.61 13.10
CA GLU A 12 18.79 -14.06 11.74
C GLU A 12 18.48 -15.08 10.65
N GLN A 13 18.84 -16.36 10.84
CA GLN A 13 18.53 -17.40 9.86
C GLN A 13 17.03 -17.68 9.80
N GLN A 14 16.32 -17.61 10.93
CA GLN A 14 14.86 -17.73 10.95
C GLN A 14 14.20 -16.56 10.20
N ALA A 15 14.72 -15.34 10.39
CA ALA A 15 14.26 -14.18 9.65
C ALA A 15 14.44 -14.36 8.13
N ARG A 16 15.62 -14.85 7.70
CA ARG A 16 15.90 -15.12 6.27
C ARG A 16 14.97 -16.19 5.69
N ASP A 17 14.67 -17.27 6.43
CA ASP A 17 13.76 -18.33 5.96
C ASP A 17 12.32 -17.80 5.77
N ILE A 18 11.89 -16.82 6.57
CA ILE A 18 10.59 -16.15 6.41
C ILE A 18 10.63 -15.17 5.24
N ILE A 19 11.71 -14.40 5.11
CA ILE A 19 11.94 -13.46 4.00
C ILE A 19 11.91 -14.21 2.68
N ASP A 20 12.57 -15.35 2.58
CA ASP A 20 12.56 -16.20 1.38
C ASP A 20 11.14 -16.55 0.94
N LYS A 21 10.33 -17.08 1.87
CA LYS A 21 8.94 -17.45 1.59
C LYS A 21 8.10 -16.25 1.12
N LYS A 22 8.30 -15.09 1.75
CA LYS A 22 7.59 -13.86 1.36
C LYS A 22 8.02 -13.37 -0.02
N LEU A 23 9.30 -13.48 -0.36
CA LEU A 23 9.81 -13.14 -1.69
C LEU A 23 9.24 -14.08 -2.76
N GLU A 24 9.27 -15.40 -2.52
CA GLU A 24 8.68 -16.38 -3.43
C GLU A 24 7.18 -16.14 -3.65
N GLN A 25 6.42 -15.84 -2.59
CA GLN A 25 5.01 -15.47 -2.69
C GLN A 25 4.79 -14.22 -3.54
N ALA A 26 5.70 -13.25 -3.47
CA ALA A 26 5.67 -12.02 -4.26
C ALA A 26 6.20 -12.20 -5.70
N GLY A 27 6.59 -13.43 -6.10
CA GLY A 27 6.99 -13.76 -7.47
C GLY A 27 8.50 -13.61 -7.74
N TRP A 28 9.33 -13.53 -6.69
CA TRP A 28 10.78 -13.49 -6.82
C TRP A 28 11.39 -14.90 -6.92
N THR A 29 12.37 -15.07 -7.79
CA THR A 29 13.20 -16.29 -7.85
C THR A 29 14.43 -16.10 -6.99
N ILE A 30 14.62 -16.95 -5.97
CA ILE A 30 15.75 -16.85 -5.07
C ILE A 30 16.95 -17.60 -5.62
N GLN A 31 18.12 -16.98 -5.59
CA GLN A 31 19.38 -17.54 -6.05
C GLN A 31 20.51 -17.29 -5.04
N SER A 32 21.54 -18.12 -5.12
CA SER A 32 22.82 -17.85 -4.46
C SER A 32 23.79 -17.20 -5.43
N VAL A 33 24.77 -16.46 -4.93
CA VAL A 33 25.84 -15.85 -5.76
C VAL A 33 26.55 -16.88 -6.64
N LYS A 34 26.69 -18.12 -6.17
CA LYS A 34 27.38 -19.20 -6.93
C LYS A 34 26.65 -19.61 -8.22
N HIS A 35 25.34 -19.44 -8.25
CA HIS A 35 24.48 -19.83 -9.38
C HIS A 35 23.70 -18.64 -9.93
N PHE A 36 24.30 -17.46 -9.81
CA PHE A 36 23.66 -16.21 -10.18
C PHE A 36 23.41 -16.10 -11.68
N ASN A 37 22.15 -15.93 -12.05
CA ASN A 37 21.72 -15.59 -13.39
C ASN A 37 20.58 -14.55 -13.28
N PRO A 38 20.85 -13.25 -13.47
CA PRO A 38 19.86 -12.19 -13.32
C PRO A 38 18.73 -12.25 -14.34
N ASN A 39 18.93 -12.95 -15.46
CA ASN A 39 17.95 -13.11 -16.55
C ASN A 39 17.14 -14.41 -16.44
N ASN A 40 17.20 -15.11 -15.31
CA ASN A 40 16.47 -16.37 -15.13
C ASN A 40 14.94 -16.17 -15.05
N SER A 41 14.51 -15.02 -14.54
CA SER A 41 13.12 -14.58 -14.43
C SER A 41 13.06 -13.08 -14.40
N LEU A 42 11.86 -12.46 -14.50
CA LEU A 42 11.71 -11.02 -14.38
C LEU A 42 12.29 -10.50 -13.07
N GLY A 43 12.05 -11.19 -11.94
CA GLY A 43 12.54 -10.83 -10.62
C GLY A 43 13.46 -11.90 -10.03
N VAL A 44 14.71 -11.55 -9.74
CA VAL A 44 15.69 -12.44 -9.10
C VAL A 44 16.19 -11.82 -7.80
N ALA A 45 16.09 -12.57 -6.70
CA ALA A 45 16.63 -12.20 -5.39
C ALA A 45 17.91 -13.00 -5.12
N VAL A 46 19.05 -12.34 -5.01
CA VAL A 46 20.36 -12.99 -4.80
C VAL A 46 20.78 -12.81 -3.35
N ARG A 47 20.96 -13.91 -2.63
CA ARG A 47 21.40 -13.91 -1.23
C ARG A 47 22.89 -13.60 -1.13
N GLU A 48 23.26 -12.88 -0.07
CA GLU A 48 24.64 -12.59 0.33
C GLU A 48 25.49 -12.02 -0.82
N TYR A 49 24.90 -11.04 -1.54
CA TYR A 49 25.59 -10.43 -2.66
C TYR A 49 26.77 -9.55 -2.19
N PRO A 50 28.00 -9.75 -2.72
CA PRO A 50 29.18 -9.04 -2.25
C PRO A 50 29.16 -7.58 -2.68
N THR A 51 29.46 -6.68 -1.74
CA THR A 51 29.71 -5.25 -1.98
C THR A 51 31.07 -4.84 -1.39
N ASP A 52 31.51 -3.61 -1.64
CA ASP A 52 32.75 -3.07 -1.08
C ASP A 52 32.69 -2.91 0.44
N SER A 53 31.47 -2.73 1.01
CA SER A 53 31.25 -2.56 2.45
C SER A 53 30.86 -3.87 3.16
N GLY A 54 30.87 -5.01 2.48
CA GLY A 54 30.44 -6.32 2.97
C GLY A 54 29.27 -6.87 2.17
N PRO A 55 28.89 -8.13 2.37
CA PRO A 55 27.76 -8.71 1.67
C PRO A 55 26.43 -8.10 2.18
N VAL A 56 25.52 -7.79 1.25
CA VAL A 56 24.13 -7.50 1.59
C VAL A 56 23.33 -8.80 1.70
N ASP A 57 22.33 -8.85 2.59
CA ASP A 57 21.56 -10.08 2.78
C ASP A 57 20.84 -10.51 1.49
N TYR A 58 20.23 -9.56 0.77
CA TYR A 58 19.70 -9.82 -0.58
C TYR A 58 19.89 -8.59 -1.48
N LEU A 59 20.25 -8.86 -2.74
CA LEU A 59 20.17 -7.91 -3.84
C LEU A 59 19.08 -8.37 -4.80
N LEU A 60 18.14 -7.48 -5.12
CA LEU A 60 17.01 -7.75 -6.01
C LEU A 60 17.30 -7.20 -7.41
N PHE A 61 17.15 -8.06 -8.40
CA PHE A 61 17.27 -7.74 -9.81
C PHE A 61 15.91 -7.80 -10.48
N VAL A 62 15.62 -6.83 -11.33
CA VAL A 62 14.46 -6.84 -12.19
C VAL A 62 14.92 -6.66 -13.63
N ASP A 63 14.53 -7.59 -14.50
CA ASP A 63 14.95 -7.59 -15.90
C ASP A 63 16.48 -7.49 -16.07
N GLY A 64 17.21 -8.16 -15.19
CA GLY A 64 18.67 -8.17 -15.18
C GLY A 64 19.35 -6.98 -14.48
N GLU A 65 18.61 -5.93 -14.14
CA GLU A 65 19.15 -4.73 -13.49
C GLU A 65 18.93 -4.74 -11.97
N PRO A 66 19.92 -4.38 -11.16
CA PRO A 66 19.78 -4.32 -9.71
C PRO A 66 18.94 -3.11 -9.30
N VAL A 67 17.85 -3.33 -8.55
CA VAL A 67 16.90 -2.27 -8.20
C VAL A 67 16.71 -2.07 -6.71
N ALA A 68 16.93 -3.12 -5.88
CA ALA A 68 16.65 -3.05 -4.46
C ALA A 68 17.62 -3.87 -3.61
N ILE A 69 17.76 -3.47 -2.35
CA ILE A 69 18.49 -4.20 -1.30
C ILE A 69 17.53 -4.57 -0.19
N ILE A 70 17.72 -5.76 0.40
CA ILE A 70 17.04 -6.17 1.65
C ILE A 70 18.11 -6.45 2.69
N GLU A 71 17.93 -5.85 3.88
CA GLU A 71 18.66 -6.15 5.11
C GLU A 71 17.76 -6.98 6.03
N ALA A 72 18.22 -8.16 6.40
CA ALA A 72 17.55 -9.02 7.36
C ALA A 72 17.98 -8.66 8.79
N LYS A 73 17.05 -8.60 9.71
CA LYS A 73 17.29 -8.27 11.12
C LYS A 73 16.60 -9.29 12.02
N GLU A 74 17.11 -9.46 13.23
CA GLU A 74 16.45 -10.27 14.26
C GLU A 74 15.08 -9.68 14.64
N GLU A 75 14.13 -10.52 15.01
CA GLU A 75 12.77 -10.11 15.38
C GLU A 75 12.73 -9.05 16.50
N ASN A 76 13.64 -9.15 17.47
CA ASN A 76 13.77 -8.21 18.58
C ASN A 76 14.14 -6.76 18.15
N PHE A 77 14.60 -6.58 16.91
CA PHE A 77 14.90 -5.27 16.34
C PHE A 77 13.70 -4.55 15.72
N GLY A 78 12.54 -5.20 15.61
CA GLY A 78 11.34 -4.62 14.97
C GLY A 78 10.97 -3.21 15.46
N HIS A 79 11.17 -2.92 16.76
CA HIS A 79 10.94 -1.60 17.35
C HIS A 79 12.09 -0.59 17.14
N LYS A 80 13.28 -1.04 16.72
CA LYS A 80 14.49 -0.23 16.51
C LYS A 80 14.87 -0.05 15.03
N LEU A 81 14.03 -0.49 14.10
CA LEU A 81 14.31 -0.38 12.66
C LEU A 81 14.55 1.05 12.18
N ASN A 82 14.06 2.06 12.92
CA ASN A 82 14.34 3.48 12.61
C ASN A 82 15.83 3.85 12.66
N THR A 83 16.66 3.11 13.42
CA THR A 83 18.10 3.38 13.53
C THR A 83 18.91 2.64 12.45
N VAL A 84 18.26 1.76 11.69
CA VAL A 84 18.89 0.92 10.65
C VAL A 84 18.80 1.55 9.26
N GLU A 85 17.96 2.59 9.09
CA GLU A 85 17.85 3.35 7.82
C GLU A 85 19.22 3.84 7.31
N GLU A 86 20.13 4.22 8.22
CA GLU A 86 21.49 4.63 7.86
C GLU A 86 22.35 3.47 7.30
N GLN A 87 22.12 2.25 7.76
CA GLN A 87 22.90 1.09 7.31
C GLN A 87 22.48 0.65 5.91
N SER A 88 21.18 0.53 5.68
CA SER A 88 20.62 0.18 4.36
C SER A 88 20.97 1.26 3.31
N ALA A 89 20.97 2.54 3.72
CA ALA A 89 21.41 3.63 2.85
C ALA A 89 22.89 3.53 2.47
N ARG A 90 23.78 3.16 3.43
CA ARG A 90 25.23 2.96 3.14
C ARG A 90 25.45 1.84 2.13
N TYR A 91 24.73 0.72 2.25
CA TYR A 91 24.85 -0.37 1.27
C TYR A 91 24.36 0.03 -0.11
N ALA A 92 23.31 0.82 -0.20
CA ALA A 92 22.81 1.32 -1.48
C ALA A 92 23.78 2.28 -2.17
N ASP A 93 24.62 2.96 -1.40
CA ASP A 93 25.67 3.86 -1.91
C ASP A 93 27.01 3.13 -2.11
N SER A 94 27.15 1.87 -1.66
CA SER A 94 28.34 1.05 -1.86
C SER A 94 28.41 0.52 -3.29
N LYS A 95 29.64 0.35 -3.82
CA LYS A 95 29.84 -0.26 -5.13
C LYS A 95 29.49 -1.76 -5.05
N LEU A 96 28.63 -2.21 -5.92
CA LEU A 96 28.34 -3.61 -6.13
C LEU A 96 29.53 -4.28 -6.82
N LYS A 97 30.03 -5.39 -6.31
CA LYS A 97 31.31 -5.97 -6.71
C LYS A 97 31.41 -6.40 -8.16
N TYR A 98 30.41 -6.58 -8.89
CA TYR A 98 30.40 -7.03 -10.29
C TYR A 98 29.56 -6.13 -11.20
N ILE A 99 29.13 -4.98 -10.71
CA ILE A 99 28.23 -4.09 -11.41
C ILE A 99 28.76 -2.67 -11.28
N GLU A 100 29.20 -2.10 -12.38
CA GLU A 100 29.61 -0.71 -12.47
C GLU A 100 28.37 0.18 -12.56
N GLN A 101 28.22 1.15 -11.64
CA GLN A 101 27.21 2.22 -11.67
C GLN A 101 25.74 1.76 -11.53
N ALA A 102 25.39 1.00 -10.49
CA ALA A 102 23.99 0.73 -10.17
C ALA A 102 23.43 1.78 -9.20
N GLU A 103 22.36 2.46 -9.58
CA GLU A 103 21.54 3.25 -8.66
C GLU A 103 20.49 2.36 -8.00
N ILE A 104 20.70 2.01 -6.73
CA ILE A 104 19.72 1.26 -5.96
C ILE A 104 18.61 2.20 -5.49
N ALA A 105 17.45 2.08 -6.11
CA ALA A 105 16.30 2.95 -5.84
C ALA A 105 15.47 2.52 -4.62
N PHE A 106 15.47 1.22 -4.28
CA PHE A 106 14.57 0.68 -3.27
C PHE A 106 15.33 -0.01 -2.15
N LEU A 107 14.91 0.25 -0.92
CA LEU A 107 15.49 -0.38 0.28
C LEU A 107 14.40 -1.09 1.06
N TYR A 108 14.74 -2.27 1.55
CA TYR A 108 13.92 -3.02 2.50
C TYR A 108 14.73 -3.36 3.74
N GLU A 109 14.06 -3.30 4.88
CA GLU A 109 14.53 -3.78 6.16
C GLU A 109 13.49 -4.73 6.71
N SER A 110 13.88 -5.97 7.01
CA SER A 110 12.90 -6.97 7.40
C SER A 110 13.39 -7.86 8.53
N THR A 111 12.53 -8.09 9.51
CA THR A 111 12.72 -9.15 10.52
C THR A 111 12.03 -10.46 10.09
N GLY A 112 11.47 -10.51 8.88
CA GLY A 112 10.56 -11.57 8.46
C GLY A 112 9.12 -11.31 8.90
N VAL A 113 8.90 -10.78 10.11
CA VAL A 113 7.58 -10.40 10.63
C VAL A 113 7.21 -8.98 10.20
N VAL A 114 8.05 -8.02 10.54
CA VAL A 114 7.90 -6.62 10.15
C VAL A 114 8.79 -6.36 8.95
N THR A 115 8.24 -5.77 7.91
CA THR A 115 8.98 -5.35 6.71
C THR A 115 8.77 -3.85 6.51
N ARG A 116 9.85 -3.11 6.31
CA ARG A 116 9.84 -1.69 5.96
C ARG A 116 10.41 -1.49 4.57
N PHE A 117 9.88 -0.50 3.89
CA PHE A 117 10.25 -0.14 2.52
C PHE A 117 10.52 1.35 2.41
N THR A 118 11.60 1.69 1.71
CA THR A 118 11.97 3.06 1.36
C THR A 118 12.15 3.18 -0.14
N ASN A 119 11.48 4.14 -0.77
CA ASN A 119 11.73 4.55 -2.14
C ASN A 119 12.64 5.80 -2.13
N ARG A 120 13.90 5.66 -2.53
CA ARG A 120 14.89 6.75 -2.56
C ARG A 120 14.59 7.79 -3.65
N ASN A 121 13.72 7.48 -4.58
CA ASN A 121 13.25 8.40 -5.60
C ASN A 121 12.16 9.37 -5.11
N ASP A 122 11.58 9.15 -3.93
CA ASP A 122 10.63 10.07 -3.33
C ASP A 122 11.28 11.42 -2.99
N PRO A 123 10.53 12.55 -3.03
CA PRO A 123 11.05 13.87 -2.66
C PRO A 123 11.57 13.97 -1.22
N ALA A 124 11.03 13.17 -0.32
CA ALA A 124 11.45 13.01 1.07
C ALA A 124 11.40 11.52 1.42
N PRO A 125 12.44 10.74 1.09
CA PRO A 125 12.45 9.31 1.32
C PRO A 125 12.24 8.98 2.80
N ARG A 126 11.32 8.03 3.07
CA ARG A 126 11.01 7.55 4.43
C ARG A 126 10.71 6.07 4.41
N ALA A 127 11.19 5.35 5.41
CA ALA A 127 10.81 3.97 5.62
C ALA A 127 9.34 3.87 6.05
N ARG A 128 8.59 2.96 5.41
CA ARG A 128 7.19 2.67 5.72
C ARG A 128 7.02 1.18 5.90
N GLU A 129 6.22 0.79 6.87
CA GLU A 129 5.85 -0.60 7.03
C GLU A 129 4.99 -1.06 5.86
N VAL A 130 5.30 -2.26 5.35
CA VAL A 130 4.57 -2.92 4.27
C VAL A 130 4.24 -4.35 4.70
N PHE A 131 3.11 -4.86 4.24
CA PHE A 131 2.65 -6.21 4.60
C PHE A 131 3.57 -7.31 4.04
N ASN A 132 4.04 -7.13 2.79
CA ASN A 132 4.92 -8.06 2.09
C ASN A 132 5.87 -7.29 1.15
N PHE A 133 6.80 -7.98 0.51
CA PHE A 133 7.62 -7.42 -0.56
C PHE A 133 6.77 -7.11 -1.78
N HIS A 134 7.11 -6.03 -2.48
CA HIS A 134 6.46 -5.70 -3.75
C HIS A 134 6.87 -6.67 -4.84
N ARG A 135 6.01 -6.85 -5.83
CA ARG A 135 6.29 -7.72 -6.97
C ARG A 135 7.35 -7.13 -7.90
N PRO A 136 8.08 -7.99 -8.66
CA PRO A 136 9.07 -7.53 -9.64
C PRO A 136 8.50 -6.51 -10.62
N GLU A 137 7.30 -6.74 -11.15
CA GLU A 137 6.62 -5.86 -12.11
C GLU A 137 6.36 -4.47 -11.52
N THR A 138 6.05 -4.41 -10.23
CA THR A 138 5.82 -3.15 -9.52
C THR A 138 7.11 -2.37 -9.36
N LEU A 139 8.20 -3.02 -8.94
CA LEU A 139 9.50 -2.35 -8.83
C LEU A 139 10.05 -1.94 -10.21
N GLN A 140 9.83 -2.74 -11.27
CA GLN A 140 10.17 -2.37 -12.65
C GLN A 140 9.49 -1.06 -13.05
N LYS A 141 8.17 -1.00 -12.84
CA LYS A 141 7.39 0.21 -13.13
C LYS A 141 7.89 1.42 -12.36
N TRP A 142 8.11 1.29 -11.05
CA TRP A 142 8.57 2.41 -10.23
C TRP A 142 10.01 2.83 -10.56
N ALA A 143 10.88 1.90 -10.90
CA ALA A 143 12.22 2.21 -11.38
C ALA A 143 12.16 3.02 -12.69
N SER A 144 11.28 2.65 -13.62
CA SER A 144 11.09 3.40 -14.88
C SER A 144 10.43 4.77 -14.67
N GLU A 145 9.61 4.96 -13.65
CA GLU A 145 9.03 6.25 -13.27
C GLU A 145 10.10 7.21 -12.69
N GLY A 146 11.20 6.69 -12.15
CA GLY A 146 12.29 7.47 -11.56
C GLY A 146 11.81 8.44 -10.49
N LYS A 147 12.18 9.73 -10.61
CA LYS A 147 11.74 10.79 -9.68
C LYS A 147 10.26 11.18 -9.79
N ASN A 148 9.53 10.68 -10.79
CA ASN A 148 8.10 10.96 -10.97
C ASN A 148 7.21 10.02 -10.11
N THR A 149 7.58 9.86 -8.86
CA THR A 149 6.90 8.98 -7.90
C THR A 149 5.50 9.48 -7.56
N LEU A 150 4.67 8.60 -6.95
CA LEU A 150 3.38 9.03 -6.41
C LEU A 150 3.53 10.22 -5.46
N ARG A 151 4.55 10.22 -4.59
CA ARG A 151 4.81 11.30 -3.64
C ARG A 151 5.15 12.62 -4.33
N ALA A 152 5.94 12.59 -5.40
CA ALA A 152 6.19 13.76 -6.21
C ALA A 152 4.91 14.32 -6.84
N LYS A 153 4.06 13.45 -7.37
CA LYS A 153 2.76 13.83 -7.94
C LYS A 153 1.81 14.43 -6.91
N LEU A 154 1.73 13.84 -5.70
CA LEU A 154 0.92 14.37 -4.60
C LEU A 154 1.36 15.78 -4.19
N LYS A 155 2.67 16.02 -4.13
CA LYS A 155 3.22 17.35 -3.83
C LYS A 155 2.92 18.37 -4.93
N ALA A 156 2.73 17.93 -6.17
CA ALA A 156 2.46 18.78 -7.33
C ALA A 156 0.97 19.01 -7.59
N ILE A 157 0.05 18.45 -6.77
CA ILE A 157 -1.40 18.71 -6.93
C ILE A 157 -1.65 20.22 -6.78
N PRO A 158 -2.34 20.88 -7.74
CA PRO A 158 -2.66 22.31 -7.64
C PRO A 158 -3.51 22.63 -6.42
N ALA A 159 -3.33 23.81 -5.84
CA ALA A 159 -4.22 24.28 -4.77
C ALA A 159 -5.69 24.22 -5.21
N LEU A 160 -6.58 23.82 -4.31
CA LEU A 160 -8.01 23.80 -4.59
C LEU A 160 -8.56 25.22 -4.78
N ASN A 161 -8.08 26.13 -3.97
CA ASN A 161 -8.57 27.52 -3.89
C ASN A 161 -7.44 28.55 -4.10
N PRO A 162 -6.83 28.60 -5.29
CA PRO A 162 -5.72 29.52 -5.56
C PRO A 162 -6.13 31.00 -5.53
N ASN A 163 -7.41 31.30 -5.71
CA ASN A 163 -7.95 32.66 -5.76
C ASN A 163 -8.58 33.11 -4.43
N HIS A 164 -8.45 32.31 -3.38
CA HIS A 164 -9.01 32.61 -2.05
C HIS A 164 -10.51 32.93 -2.05
N LEU A 165 -11.27 32.22 -2.88
CA LEU A 165 -12.73 32.33 -2.93
C LEU A 165 -13.34 31.76 -1.64
N SER A 166 -14.54 32.18 -1.30
CA SER A 166 -15.33 31.56 -0.24
C SER A 166 -15.72 30.13 -0.61
N ALA A 167 -15.95 29.27 0.37
CA ALA A 167 -16.41 27.89 0.13
C ALA A 167 -17.69 27.86 -0.70
N ALA A 168 -18.62 28.80 -0.46
CA ALA A 168 -19.87 28.90 -1.20
C ALA A 168 -19.67 29.21 -2.69
N GLU A 169 -18.69 30.05 -3.05
CA GLU A 169 -18.32 30.32 -4.46
C GLU A 169 -17.71 29.08 -5.14
N LEU A 170 -17.12 28.18 -4.37
CA LEU A 170 -16.63 26.88 -4.86
C LEU A 170 -17.70 25.77 -4.85
N GLY A 171 -18.94 26.10 -4.43
CA GLY A 171 -19.99 25.10 -4.24
C GLY A 171 -19.76 24.13 -3.08
N LEU A 172 -18.96 24.52 -2.11
CA LEU A 172 -18.59 23.74 -0.94
C LEU A 172 -19.12 24.38 0.35
N ARG A 173 -19.12 23.61 1.43
CA ARG A 173 -19.25 24.12 2.79
C ARG A 173 -17.87 24.42 3.35
N ASP A 174 -17.75 25.36 4.30
CA ASP A 174 -16.45 25.73 4.89
C ASP A 174 -15.69 24.53 5.46
N CYS A 175 -16.38 23.61 6.13
CA CYS A 175 -15.78 22.39 6.66
C CYS A 175 -15.27 21.43 5.57
N GLN A 176 -15.91 21.40 4.40
CA GLN A 176 -15.48 20.56 3.27
C GLN A 176 -14.24 21.17 2.60
N LEU A 177 -14.24 22.49 2.35
CA LEU A 177 -13.08 23.20 1.84
C LEU A 177 -11.86 22.96 2.73
N THR A 178 -12.00 23.23 4.03
CA THR A 178 -10.95 23.02 5.03
C THR A 178 -10.43 21.58 5.04
N ALA A 179 -11.33 20.60 4.96
CA ALA A 179 -10.94 19.17 4.99
C ALA A 179 -10.14 18.79 3.73
N ILE A 180 -10.56 19.24 2.54
CA ILE A 180 -9.89 18.93 1.27
C ILE A 180 -8.49 19.58 1.24
N GLU A 181 -8.38 20.87 1.62
CA GLU A 181 -7.11 21.58 1.65
C GLU A 181 -6.13 20.98 2.65
N ASN A 182 -6.56 20.72 3.88
CA ASN A 182 -5.72 20.11 4.91
C ASN A 182 -5.27 18.69 4.51
N MET A 183 -6.13 17.91 3.87
CA MET A 183 -5.77 16.59 3.36
C MET A 183 -4.70 16.70 2.26
N GLN A 184 -4.86 17.62 1.33
CA GLN A 184 -3.88 17.86 0.27
C GLN A 184 -2.53 18.31 0.84
N ASP A 185 -2.54 19.22 1.80
CA ASP A 185 -1.33 19.68 2.50
C ASP A 185 -0.64 18.55 3.26
N SER A 186 -1.40 17.68 3.91
CA SER A 186 -0.90 16.51 4.61
C SER A 186 -0.18 15.56 3.65
N LEU A 187 -0.79 15.26 2.51
CA LEU A 187 -0.19 14.42 1.47
C LEU A 187 1.05 15.06 0.83
N ALA A 188 1.02 16.38 0.62
CA ALA A 188 2.18 17.12 0.09
C ALA A 188 3.38 17.11 1.05
N LYS A 189 3.13 17.03 2.36
CA LYS A 189 4.15 16.86 3.41
C LYS A 189 4.58 15.41 3.63
N ASP A 190 4.15 14.50 2.75
CA ASP A 190 4.47 13.07 2.80
C ASP A 190 3.95 12.37 4.08
N LEU A 191 2.84 12.83 4.63
CA LEU A 191 2.18 12.13 5.73
C LEU A 191 1.30 11.02 5.14
N PRO A 192 1.55 9.73 5.49
CA PRO A 192 0.91 8.60 4.84
C PRO A 192 -0.55 8.39 5.26
N ARG A 193 -0.97 9.00 6.37
CA ARG A 193 -2.31 8.84 6.95
C ARG A 193 -2.87 10.20 7.33
N ALA A 194 -4.17 10.39 7.11
CA ALA A 194 -4.89 11.56 7.57
C ALA A 194 -6.25 11.13 8.14
N LEU A 195 -6.69 11.81 9.20
CA LEU A 195 -8.01 11.65 9.79
C LEU A 195 -8.82 12.91 9.53
N ILE A 196 -9.99 12.75 8.93
CA ILE A 196 -10.96 13.81 8.70
C ILE A 196 -12.16 13.56 9.61
N GLN A 197 -12.36 14.40 10.62
CA GLN A 197 -13.52 14.32 11.51
C GLN A 197 -14.55 15.36 11.08
N MET A 198 -15.75 14.90 10.72
CA MET A 198 -16.86 15.74 10.31
C MET A 198 -18.16 15.33 11.00
N ALA A 199 -19.00 16.29 11.33
CA ALA A 199 -20.31 16.02 11.92
C ALA A 199 -21.23 15.25 10.95
N THR A 200 -22.22 14.55 11.48
CA THR A 200 -23.28 13.92 10.68
C THR A 200 -23.99 14.99 9.84
N GLY A 201 -24.26 14.71 8.57
CA GLY A 201 -24.88 15.66 7.65
C GLY A 201 -23.96 16.78 7.12
N ALA A 202 -22.68 16.81 7.52
CA ALA A 202 -21.72 17.79 7.00
C ALA A 202 -21.25 17.49 5.56
N GLY A 203 -21.62 16.34 4.99
CA GLY A 203 -21.26 15.92 3.62
C GLY A 203 -19.94 15.17 3.57
N LYS A 204 -19.70 14.23 4.50
CA LYS A 204 -18.50 13.36 4.54
C LYS A 204 -18.23 12.67 3.21
N THR A 205 -19.25 11.99 2.65
CA THR A 205 -19.14 11.26 1.39
C THR A 205 -18.79 12.19 0.23
N TYR A 206 -19.46 13.33 0.13
CA TYR A 206 -19.15 14.35 -0.88
C TYR A 206 -17.69 14.83 -0.77
N THR A 207 -17.22 15.08 0.44
CA THR A 207 -15.81 15.46 0.70
C THR A 207 -14.85 14.37 0.25
N ALA A 208 -15.14 13.11 0.59
CA ALA A 208 -14.33 11.96 0.17
C ALA A 208 -14.30 11.84 -1.36
N ILE A 209 -15.44 11.94 -2.06
CA ILE A 209 -15.50 11.89 -3.52
C ILE A 209 -14.71 13.05 -4.15
N SER A 210 -14.79 14.26 -3.59
CA SER A 210 -14.01 15.42 -4.05
C SER A 210 -12.50 15.16 -3.93
N ILE A 211 -12.06 14.57 -2.83
CA ILE A 211 -10.65 14.20 -2.63
C ILE A 211 -10.25 13.09 -3.62
N MET A 212 -11.05 12.02 -3.75
CA MET A 212 -10.79 10.92 -4.71
C MET A 212 -10.65 11.44 -6.13
N TYR A 213 -11.55 12.32 -6.57
CA TYR A 213 -11.49 12.96 -7.88
C TYR A 213 -10.15 13.66 -8.10
N ARG A 214 -9.72 14.48 -7.15
CA ARG A 214 -8.46 15.22 -7.25
C ARG A 214 -7.24 14.28 -7.29
N LEU A 215 -7.24 13.25 -6.45
CA LEU A 215 -6.18 12.24 -6.45
C LEU A 215 -6.10 11.51 -7.79
N LEU A 216 -7.20 11.00 -8.32
CA LEU A 216 -7.25 10.33 -9.62
C LEU A 216 -6.80 11.26 -10.75
N LYS A 217 -7.30 12.48 -10.78
CA LYS A 217 -7.02 13.46 -11.83
C LYS A 217 -5.55 13.85 -11.89
N TYR A 218 -4.96 14.21 -10.76
CA TYR A 218 -3.63 14.82 -10.73
C TYR A 218 -2.48 13.83 -10.53
N THR A 219 -2.72 12.65 -9.96
CA THR A 219 -1.65 11.65 -9.78
C THR A 219 -1.55 10.66 -10.94
N GLY A 220 -2.59 10.54 -11.76
CA GLY A 220 -2.70 9.51 -12.79
C GLY A 220 -2.76 8.08 -12.22
N LYS A 221 -3.01 7.94 -10.92
CA LYS A 221 -3.26 6.67 -10.26
C LYS A 221 -4.70 6.24 -10.48
N ARG A 222 -4.96 4.93 -10.44
CA ARG A 222 -6.21 4.37 -10.97
C ARG A 222 -6.90 3.40 -10.02
N ARG A 223 -6.41 3.23 -8.78
CA ARG A 223 -6.99 2.27 -7.86
C ARG A 223 -7.19 2.86 -6.49
N ILE A 224 -8.45 3.15 -6.17
CA ILE A 224 -8.89 3.58 -4.85
C ILE A 224 -9.73 2.48 -4.24
N LEU A 225 -9.45 2.16 -2.98
CA LEU A 225 -10.32 1.36 -2.13
C LEU A 225 -11.12 2.30 -1.24
N PHE A 226 -12.45 2.20 -1.29
CA PHE A 226 -13.35 2.88 -0.37
C PHE A 226 -14.06 1.86 0.51
N LEU A 227 -13.60 1.77 1.74
CA LEU A 227 -14.15 0.85 2.74
C LEU A 227 -15.31 1.49 3.48
N VAL A 228 -16.40 0.76 3.58
CA VAL A 228 -17.63 1.14 4.28
C VAL A 228 -18.02 0.10 5.31
N ASP A 229 -18.82 0.47 6.28
CA ASP A 229 -19.29 -0.42 7.34
C ASP A 229 -20.32 -1.45 6.82
N THR A 230 -21.28 -1.00 6.02
CA THR A 230 -22.34 -1.86 5.47
C THR A 230 -22.47 -1.71 3.96
N VAL A 231 -23.03 -2.72 3.31
CA VAL A 231 -23.30 -2.70 1.86
C VAL A 231 -24.24 -1.56 1.46
N ASN A 232 -25.21 -1.23 2.31
CA ASN A 232 -26.17 -0.13 2.07
C ASN A 232 -25.45 1.24 2.01
N LEU A 233 -24.46 1.46 2.89
CA LEU A 233 -23.62 2.65 2.84
C LEU A 233 -22.77 2.70 1.57
N GLY A 234 -22.29 1.53 1.12
CA GLY A 234 -21.59 1.41 -0.16
C GLY A 234 -22.44 1.79 -1.36
N GLU A 235 -23.68 1.28 -1.41
CA GLU A 235 -24.63 1.63 -2.47
C GLU A 235 -25.02 3.12 -2.44
N GLN A 236 -25.17 3.70 -1.25
CA GLN A 236 -25.41 5.14 -1.11
C GLN A 236 -24.21 5.93 -1.63
N ALA A 237 -22.99 5.54 -1.29
CA ALA A 237 -21.78 6.21 -1.78
C ALA A 237 -21.67 6.10 -3.32
N GLU A 238 -22.00 4.96 -3.92
CA GLU A 238 -22.05 4.79 -5.37
C GLU A 238 -23.07 5.72 -6.01
N GLN A 239 -24.26 5.87 -5.43
CA GLN A 239 -25.27 6.82 -5.91
C GLN A 239 -24.79 8.28 -5.80
N GLU A 240 -24.09 8.64 -4.73
CA GLU A 240 -23.50 9.98 -4.61
C GLU A 240 -22.43 10.22 -5.70
N MET A 241 -21.61 9.20 -6.04
CA MET A 241 -20.62 9.27 -7.14
C MET A 241 -21.30 9.43 -8.51
N LEU A 242 -22.48 8.81 -8.73
CA LEU A 242 -23.25 8.95 -9.98
C LEU A 242 -23.76 10.36 -10.23
N VAL A 243 -24.03 11.12 -9.19
CA VAL A 243 -24.55 12.49 -9.30
C VAL A 243 -23.48 13.56 -9.15
N PHE A 244 -22.31 13.21 -8.60
CA PHE A 244 -21.23 14.15 -8.36
C PHE A 244 -20.65 14.68 -9.68
N THR A 245 -20.61 16.00 -9.80
CA THR A 245 -19.95 16.73 -10.90
C THR A 245 -18.87 17.61 -10.31
N PRO A 246 -17.59 17.44 -10.70
CA PRO A 246 -16.50 18.30 -10.26
C PRO A 246 -16.70 19.74 -10.68
N SER A 247 -16.21 20.70 -9.90
CA SER A 247 -16.31 22.12 -10.23
C SER A 247 -15.49 22.56 -11.46
N ASP A 248 -14.50 21.77 -11.83
CA ASP A 248 -13.55 22.02 -12.92
C ASP A 248 -13.69 21.05 -14.11
N ASP A 249 -14.78 20.25 -14.14
CA ASP A 249 -15.14 19.37 -15.25
C ASP A 249 -16.67 19.25 -15.33
N ASN A 250 -17.25 19.37 -16.51
CA ASN A 250 -18.70 19.29 -16.71
C ASN A 250 -19.22 17.83 -16.73
N ARG A 251 -18.33 16.84 -16.74
CA ARG A 251 -18.67 15.42 -16.72
C ARG A 251 -18.87 14.94 -15.28
N LYS A 252 -19.76 14.00 -15.11
CA LYS A 252 -19.94 13.34 -13.81
C LYS A 252 -18.73 12.49 -13.44
N PHE A 253 -18.53 12.23 -12.15
CA PHE A 253 -17.45 11.38 -11.65
C PHE A 253 -17.40 10.03 -12.36
N THR A 254 -18.57 9.39 -12.54
CA THR A 254 -18.68 8.06 -13.16
C THR A 254 -18.55 8.06 -14.69
N GLU A 255 -18.58 9.21 -15.33
CA GLU A 255 -18.20 9.37 -16.74
C GLU A 255 -16.68 9.46 -16.92
N LEU A 256 -15.97 9.83 -15.85
CA LEU A 256 -14.52 9.96 -15.83
C LEU A 256 -13.83 8.71 -15.28
N TYR A 257 -14.41 8.07 -14.27
CA TYR A 257 -13.83 6.98 -13.49
C TYR A 257 -14.86 5.89 -13.23
N ASN A 258 -14.45 4.64 -13.37
CA ASN A 258 -15.29 3.48 -13.10
C ASN A 258 -15.32 3.18 -11.60
N ALA A 259 -16.42 3.55 -10.92
CA ALA A 259 -16.66 3.26 -9.52
C ALA A 259 -17.72 2.17 -9.37
N GLN A 260 -17.50 1.16 -8.55
CA GLN A 260 -18.43 0.05 -8.34
C GLN A 260 -18.40 -0.49 -6.92
N VAL A 261 -19.58 -0.89 -6.42
CA VAL A 261 -19.68 -1.72 -5.22
C VAL A 261 -19.27 -3.15 -5.56
N ILE A 262 -18.27 -3.66 -4.87
CA ILE A 262 -17.74 -5.01 -5.11
C ILE A 262 -18.55 -6.02 -4.30
N LYS A 263 -19.38 -6.78 -5.00
CA LYS A 263 -20.22 -7.86 -4.44
C LYS A 263 -19.69 -9.26 -4.76
N SER A 264 -18.78 -9.36 -5.73
CA SER A 264 -18.16 -10.62 -6.17
C SER A 264 -16.90 -10.97 -5.37
N PRO A 265 -16.45 -12.24 -5.40
CA PRO A 265 -15.18 -12.65 -4.78
C PRO A 265 -13.93 -12.17 -5.53
N HIS A 266 -14.08 -11.36 -6.56
CA HIS A 266 -12.97 -10.73 -7.28
C HIS A 266 -13.31 -9.32 -7.71
N ILE A 267 -12.27 -8.50 -7.85
CA ILE A 267 -12.40 -7.13 -8.34
C ILE A 267 -12.45 -7.18 -9.87
N PRO A 268 -13.52 -6.67 -10.50
CA PRO A 268 -13.62 -6.65 -11.96
C PRO A 268 -12.51 -5.82 -12.59
N LYS A 269 -12.05 -6.23 -13.78
CA LYS A 269 -11.04 -5.46 -14.53
C LYS A 269 -11.59 -4.09 -14.91
N GLY A 270 -10.75 -3.06 -14.75
CA GLY A 270 -11.09 -1.70 -15.12
C GLY A 270 -11.87 -0.91 -14.07
N VAL A 271 -12.17 -1.47 -12.90
CA VAL A 271 -12.70 -0.71 -11.77
C VAL A 271 -11.58 0.15 -11.17
N GLU A 272 -11.82 1.45 -11.05
CA GLU A 272 -10.86 2.41 -10.53
C GLU A 272 -11.16 2.79 -9.07
N VAL A 273 -12.43 2.83 -8.68
CA VAL A 273 -12.87 3.00 -7.30
C VAL A 273 -13.65 1.78 -6.85
N CYS A 274 -13.02 0.97 -6.02
CA CYS A 274 -13.62 -0.23 -5.44
C CYS A 274 -14.29 0.15 -4.12
N ILE A 275 -15.61 0.07 -4.06
CA ILE A 275 -16.39 0.30 -2.84
C ILE A 275 -16.72 -1.07 -2.26
N CYS A 276 -16.31 -1.35 -1.04
CA CYS A 276 -16.67 -2.63 -0.40
C CYS A 276 -16.68 -2.53 1.12
N THR A 277 -17.32 -3.50 1.74
CA THR A 277 -17.26 -3.68 3.20
C THR A 277 -15.92 -4.28 3.60
N ILE A 278 -15.55 -4.11 4.87
CA ILE A 278 -14.33 -4.74 5.40
C ILE A 278 -14.44 -6.27 5.34
N GLN A 279 -15.62 -6.83 5.59
CA GLN A 279 -15.89 -8.26 5.49
C GLN A 279 -15.63 -8.77 4.06
N ARG A 280 -16.09 -8.02 3.05
CA ARG A 280 -15.84 -8.33 1.64
C ARG A 280 -14.35 -8.25 1.32
N MET A 281 -13.67 -7.19 1.78
CA MET A 281 -12.22 -7.05 1.58
C MET A 281 -11.45 -8.22 2.20
N TYR A 282 -11.84 -8.65 3.39
CA TYR A 282 -11.25 -9.83 4.03
C TYR A 282 -11.44 -11.10 3.19
N SER A 283 -12.64 -11.31 2.66
CA SER A 283 -12.94 -12.45 1.78
C SER A 283 -12.08 -12.43 0.50
N LEU A 284 -11.91 -11.24 -0.11
CA LEU A 284 -11.04 -11.04 -1.26
C LEU A 284 -9.58 -11.41 -0.93
N LEU A 285 -9.07 -11.00 0.22
CA LEU A 285 -7.71 -11.33 0.67
C LEU A 285 -7.54 -12.82 0.98
N LYS A 286 -8.59 -13.51 1.40
CA LYS A 286 -8.53 -14.95 1.64
C LYS A 286 -8.59 -15.79 0.37
N GLY A 287 -9.13 -15.23 -0.72
CA GLY A 287 -9.30 -15.94 -2.00
C GLY A 287 -10.33 -17.06 -1.93
N GLU A 288 -11.13 -17.13 -0.88
CA GLU A 288 -12.19 -18.11 -0.69
C GLU A 288 -13.55 -17.40 -0.66
N GLU A 289 -14.53 -17.99 -1.31
CA GLU A 289 -15.93 -17.62 -1.14
C GLU A 289 -16.37 -18.09 0.26
N MET A 290 -15.97 -17.33 1.27
CA MET A 290 -16.52 -17.57 2.61
C MET A 290 -18.04 -17.34 2.53
N ALA A 291 -18.80 -18.13 3.28
CA ALA A 291 -20.14 -17.73 3.67
C ALA A 291 -19.99 -16.39 4.40
N ILE A 292 -19.99 -15.29 3.61
CA ILE A 292 -19.89 -13.95 4.16
C ILE A 292 -21.17 -13.76 4.91
N PRO A 293 -21.07 -13.49 6.18
CA PRO A 293 -22.23 -13.14 6.93
C PRO A 293 -22.87 -11.91 6.33
N ASP A 294 -24.10 -11.72 6.62
CA ASP A 294 -24.92 -10.64 6.13
C ASP A 294 -24.18 -9.31 6.21
N GLU A 295 -23.68 -8.83 5.06
CA GLU A 295 -22.95 -7.56 4.93
C GLU A 295 -23.85 -6.34 5.22
N SER A 296 -25.13 -6.54 5.50
CA SER A 296 -26.04 -5.53 6.02
C SER A 296 -25.92 -5.32 7.52
N VAL A 297 -25.26 -6.23 8.23
CA VAL A 297 -25.04 -6.17 9.68
C VAL A 297 -23.82 -5.33 9.99
N GLU A 298 -23.93 -4.44 10.99
CA GLU A 298 -22.83 -3.59 11.42
C GLU A 298 -21.62 -4.41 11.95
N LEU A 299 -20.42 -3.90 11.72
CA LEU A 299 -19.16 -4.54 12.12
C LEU A 299 -19.10 -4.89 13.62
N GLU A 300 -19.71 -4.07 14.48
CA GLU A 300 -19.72 -4.26 15.94
C GLU A 300 -20.44 -5.54 16.36
N GLU A 301 -21.53 -5.91 15.70
CA GLU A 301 -22.20 -7.20 15.95
C GLU A 301 -21.35 -8.40 15.54
N TRP A 302 -20.51 -8.20 14.52
CA TRP A 302 -19.60 -9.20 14.01
C TRP A 302 -18.42 -9.42 14.93
N GLU A 303 -17.79 -8.34 15.40
CA GLU A 303 -16.67 -8.38 16.35
C GLU A 303 -17.06 -9.13 17.63
N ASN A 304 -18.30 -8.99 18.08
CA ASN A 304 -18.81 -9.73 19.24
C ASN A 304 -18.89 -11.25 19.01
N ARG A 305 -18.93 -11.71 17.76
CA ARG A 305 -18.97 -13.14 17.39
C ARG A 305 -17.58 -13.74 17.17
N LEU A 306 -16.59 -12.93 16.82
CA LEU A 306 -15.21 -13.36 16.58
C LEU A 306 -14.36 -13.13 17.83
N LYS A 307 -13.78 -14.21 18.35
CA LYS A 307 -12.96 -14.17 19.58
C LYS A 307 -11.50 -13.82 19.33
N GLU A 308 -11.01 -13.96 18.10
CA GLU A 308 -9.62 -13.76 17.71
C GLU A 308 -9.51 -13.07 16.35
N PRO A 309 -8.42 -12.26 16.11
CA PRO A 309 -8.15 -11.70 14.81
C PRO A 309 -8.02 -12.79 13.75
N LEU A 310 -8.67 -12.57 12.62
CA LEU A 310 -8.60 -13.49 11.50
C LEU A 310 -7.28 -13.29 10.76
N PRO A 311 -6.45 -14.34 10.57
CA PRO A 311 -5.17 -14.20 9.88
C PRO A 311 -5.40 -13.84 8.41
N VAL A 312 -4.70 -12.82 7.93
CA VAL A 312 -4.64 -12.45 6.51
C VAL A 312 -3.38 -13.07 5.90
N ALA A 313 -3.55 -13.73 4.76
CA ALA A 313 -2.45 -14.27 3.98
C ALA A 313 -2.15 -13.38 2.76
N TYR A 314 -0.94 -13.50 2.21
CA TYR A 314 -0.61 -12.86 0.94
C TYR A 314 -1.48 -13.44 -0.19
N GLN A 315 -2.14 -12.56 -0.93
CA GLN A 315 -2.95 -12.92 -2.10
C GLN A 315 -2.28 -12.37 -3.37
N PRO A 316 -1.83 -13.25 -4.29
CA PRO A 316 -1.13 -12.80 -5.51
C PRO A 316 -1.96 -11.87 -6.40
N ASP A 317 -3.28 -12.07 -6.45
CA ASP A 317 -4.19 -11.23 -7.26
C ASP A 317 -4.50 -9.89 -6.60
N LEU A 318 -4.18 -9.76 -5.29
CA LEU A 318 -4.41 -8.56 -4.49
C LEU A 318 -3.17 -8.24 -3.64
N PRO A 319 -2.02 -7.94 -4.27
CA PRO A 319 -0.79 -7.65 -3.55
C PRO A 319 -0.90 -6.32 -2.78
N PRO A 320 0.00 -6.04 -1.81
CA PRO A 320 -0.03 -4.82 -1.00
C PRO A 320 -0.11 -3.52 -1.80
N GLU A 321 0.49 -3.51 -2.97
CA GLU A 321 0.52 -2.37 -3.89
C GLU A 321 -0.67 -2.30 -4.85
N PHE A 322 -1.70 -3.12 -4.65
CA PHE A 322 -2.85 -3.17 -5.56
C PHE A 322 -3.64 -1.85 -5.56
N PHE A 323 -3.85 -1.26 -4.38
CA PHE A 323 -4.51 0.03 -4.24
C PHE A 323 -3.49 1.15 -4.05
N ASP A 324 -3.70 2.27 -4.75
CA ASP A 324 -2.88 3.48 -4.60
C ASP A 324 -3.31 4.30 -3.37
N PHE A 325 -4.62 4.27 -3.06
CA PHE A 325 -5.21 4.99 -1.92
C PHE A 325 -6.31 4.16 -1.26
N ILE A 326 -6.43 4.28 0.05
CA ILE A 326 -7.48 3.66 0.84
C ILE A 326 -8.23 4.74 1.60
N PHE A 327 -9.54 4.79 1.40
CA PHE A 327 -10.48 5.61 2.15
C PHE A 327 -11.29 4.70 3.07
N ILE A 328 -11.51 5.11 4.31
CA ILE A 328 -12.24 4.32 5.29
C ILE A 328 -13.31 5.24 5.88
N ASP A 329 -14.56 4.95 5.54
CA ASP A 329 -15.70 5.62 6.17
C ASP A 329 -15.95 5.02 7.56
N GLU A 330 -16.43 5.85 8.48
CA GLU A 330 -16.67 5.46 9.89
C GLU A 330 -15.47 4.69 10.51
N CYS A 331 -14.25 5.17 10.25
CA CYS A 331 -12.99 4.48 10.58
C CYS A 331 -12.84 4.14 12.08
N HIS A 332 -13.59 4.80 12.97
CA HIS A 332 -13.60 4.49 14.39
C HIS A 332 -14.14 3.08 14.68
N ARG A 333 -14.89 2.46 13.75
CA ARG A 333 -15.41 1.10 13.86
C ARG A 333 -14.45 0.03 13.31
N SER A 334 -13.55 0.40 12.41
CA SER A 334 -12.77 -0.56 11.62
C SER A 334 -11.26 -0.62 11.91
N ILE A 335 -10.66 0.48 12.44
CA ILE A 335 -9.20 0.55 12.62
C ILE A 335 -8.69 -0.05 13.95
N TYR A 336 -9.61 -0.34 14.87
CA TYR A 336 -9.28 -0.90 16.16
C TYR A 336 -9.75 -2.33 16.23
N ASN A 337 -9.11 -3.33 16.47
CA ASN A 337 -9.51 -4.71 16.69
C ASN A 337 -9.16 -5.70 15.57
N LEU A 338 -10.09 -6.60 15.27
CA LEU A 338 -9.93 -7.78 14.41
C LEU A 338 -9.55 -7.45 12.96
N TRP A 339 -9.90 -6.26 12.49
CA TRP A 339 -9.78 -5.85 11.09
C TRP A 339 -8.50 -5.08 10.75
N ARG A 340 -7.68 -4.77 11.76
CA ARG A 340 -6.41 -4.04 11.54
C ARG A 340 -5.48 -4.71 10.52
N GLN A 341 -5.59 -6.02 10.36
CA GLN A 341 -4.78 -6.78 9.42
C GLN A 341 -5.22 -6.61 7.95
N VAL A 342 -6.43 -6.09 7.71
CA VAL A 342 -6.96 -5.83 6.38
C VAL A 342 -6.46 -4.48 5.84
N LEU A 343 -6.02 -3.60 6.71
CA LEU A 343 -5.56 -2.23 6.45
C LEU A 343 -4.04 -2.13 6.59
#